data_7d8bc587f1c2f488fb8c6dd98dd924b4
#
_entry.id   7d8bc587f1c2f488fb8c6dd98dd924b4
#
_cell.length_a   1.000
_cell.length_b   1.000
_cell.length_c   1.000
_cell.angle_alpha   90.00
_cell.angle_beta   90.00
_cell.angle_gamma   90.00
#
_symmetry.space_group_name_H-M   'P 1'
#
loop_
_entity.id
_entity.type
_entity.pdbx_description
1 polymer ?
#
loop_
_entity_poly.entity_id
_entity_poly.type
_entity_poly.pdbx_seq_one_letter_code
_entity_poly.pdbx_strand_id
1 'polypeptide(L)'
;MLNVARLVKPWRESGALHSHVPWWGFVDDHTLLTKAGDVGSFIHVPGIDFECIGQGELDAYTKRFEAALKLVEPSWRLYQILFRHNDPVVPHREYPDRVVSAAMGARAAHFARRAKELYSLDVYYVLMHEVQRKGALGLASRVEAAFKTEKRADLIEHEIDQASLRLRDRRRNLLAQLSDFLPARVLDKREAFLVLRRLLNPDLRKAAAPSLKYDTHVDYYAADSPLEAFRDHLRLDGYYLRIVTLKDPPAQTWPLLLRKLYELPANYHLVTEWHPLPVEDARRIITRARRHHH
;
A
#
# COMPACT_ATOMS: atom_id res chain seq x y z
N MET A 1 -3.78 -25.41 18.28
CA MET A 1 -3.56 -25.58 16.82
C MET A 1 -4.79 -25.08 16.09
N LEU A 2 -4.67 -23.95 15.38
CA LEU A 2 -5.76 -23.42 14.55
C LEU A 2 -6.04 -24.37 13.39
N ASN A 3 -7.27 -24.85 13.28
CA ASN A 3 -7.67 -25.70 12.15
C ASN A 3 -7.92 -24.83 10.91
N VAL A 4 -6.87 -24.63 10.11
CA VAL A 4 -6.88 -23.75 8.92
C VAL A 4 -7.93 -24.19 7.90
N ALA A 5 -8.25 -25.49 7.80
CA ALA A 5 -9.31 -25.99 6.92
C ALA A 5 -10.70 -25.46 7.33
N ARG A 6 -10.95 -25.26 8.62
CA ARG A 6 -12.18 -24.63 9.13
C ARG A 6 -12.25 -23.13 8.88
N LEU A 7 -11.09 -22.45 8.75
CA LEU A 7 -11.02 -21.02 8.52
C LEU A 7 -11.15 -20.65 7.05
N VAL A 8 -10.69 -21.52 6.13
CA VAL A 8 -10.64 -21.23 4.68
C VAL A 8 -12.01 -21.37 4.02
N LYS A 9 -12.82 -22.33 4.42
CA LYS A 9 -14.10 -22.63 3.76
C LYS A 9 -15.17 -21.55 3.95
N PRO A 10 -15.41 -21.01 5.16
CA PRO A 10 -16.45 -20.00 5.39
C PRO A 10 -16.22 -18.68 4.64
N TRP A 11 -15.00 -18.22 4.48
CA TRP A 11 -14.73 -16.95 3.82
C TRP A 11 -14.94 -17.00 2.30
N ARG A 12 -14.74 -18.13 1.65
CA ARG A 12 -15.05 -18.31 0.21
C ARG A 12 -16.55 -18.32 -0.07
N GLU A 13 -17.35 -18.77 0.89
CA GLU A 13 -18.78 -18.97 0.71
C GLU A 13 -19.62 -17.79 1.20
N SER A 14 -19.06 -16.94 2.07
CA SER A 14 -19.86 -15.93 2.80
C SER A 14 -20.15 -14.65 2.01
N GLY A 15 -19.42 -14.35 0.93
CA GLY A 15 -19.51 -13.07 0.21
C GLY A 15 -19.12 -11.85 1.08
N ALA A 16 -18.60 -12.07 2.28
CA ALA A 16 -18.22 -11.02 3.21
C ALA A 16 -16.96 -10.28 2.73
N LEU A 17 -16.79 -9.02 3.13
CA LEU A 17 -15.67 -8.17 2.70
C LEU A 17 -14.31 -8.83 2.92
N HIS A 18 -14.10 -9.53 4.03
CA HIS A 18 -12.84 -10.22 4.32
C HIS A 18 -12.48 -11.29 3.26
N SER A 19 -13.46 -11.83 2.53
CA SER A 19 -13.19 -12.78 1.43
C SER A 19 -12.45 -12.13 0.26
N HIS A 20 -12.62 -10.82 0.07
CA HIS A 20 -11.97 -10.03 -0.96
C HIS A 20 -10.64 -9.42 -0.49
N VAL A 21 -10.35 -9.45 0.81
CA VAL A 21 -9.08 -8.96 1.37
C VAL A 21 -7.99 -10.00 1.15
N PRO A 22 -6.91 -9.67 0.41
CA PRO A 22 -5.88 -10.64 0.03
C PRO A 22 -4.86 -10.92 1.13
N TRP A 23 -4.93 -10.24 2.26
CA TRP A 23 -3.91 -10.28 3.31
C TRP A 23 -4.17 -11.45 4.28
N TRP A 24 -3.12 -12.18 4.59
CA TRP A 24 -3.20 -13.27 5.56
C TRP A 24 -2.69 -12.85 6.94
N GLY A 25 -1.42 -12.45 7.00
CA GLY A 25 -0.77 -12.09 8.25
C GLY A 25 0.66 -11.64 8.02
N PHE A 26 1.43 -11.53 9.09
CA PHE A 26 2.85 -11.17 9.02
C PHE A 26 3.73 -12.38 9.36
N VAL A 27 4.72 -12.64 8.51
CA VAL A 27 5.72 -13.71 8.69
C VAL A 27 6.76 -13.26 9.72
N ASP A 28 7.22 -12.01 9.58
CA ASP A 28 8.17 -11.37 10.48
C ASP A 28 7.76 -9.92 10.77
N ASP A 29 8.63 -9.12 11.41
CA ASP A 29 8.31 -7.74 11.76
C ASP A 29 8.09 -6.81 10.57
N HIS A 30 8.49 -7.19 9.36
CA HIS A 30 8.46 -6.33 8.19
C HIS A 30 7.87 -6.99 6.94
N THR A 31 7.45 -8.26 7.03
CA THR A 31 7.01 -9.05 5.89
C THR A 31 5.56 -9.48 6.05
N LEU A 32 4.68 -8.93 5.21
CA LEU A 32 3.30 -9.35 5.04
C LEU A 32 3.24 -10.57 4.12
N LEU A 33 2.38 -11.53 4.46
CA LEU A 33 2.02 -12.69 3.64
C LEU A 33 0.61 -12.52 3.11
N THR A 34 0.41 -12.75 1.81
CA THR A 34 -0.91 -12.75 1.19
C THR A 34 -1.53 -14.14 1.16
N LYS A 35 -2.85 -14.22 0.94
CA LYS A 35 -3.56 -15.49 0.71
C LYS A 35 -3.08 -16.23 -0.53
N ALA A 36 -2.52 -15.49 -1.50
CA ALA A 36 -1.85 -16.06 -2.65
C ALA A 36 -0.47 -16.63 -2.28
N GLY A 37 0.14 -16.24 -1.17
CA GLY A 37 1.47 -16.60 -0.70
C GLY A 37 2.56 -15.71 -1.26
N ASP A 38 2.20 -14.56 -1.81
CA ASP A 38 3.15 -13.53 -2.13
C ASP A 38 3.54 -12.80 -0.86
N VAL A 39 4.75 -12.27 -0.83
CA VAL A 39 5.27 -11.55 0.34
C VAL A 39 5.47 -10.08 0.02
N GLY A 40 5.21 -9.21 0.99
CA GLY A 40 5.29 -7.77 0.80
C GLY A 40 5.86 -7.03 1.99
N SER A 41 6.41 -5.84 1.75
CA SER A 41 6.95 -4.96 2.79
C SER A 41 6.53 -3.53 2.55
N PHE A 42 6.18 -2.85 3.62
CA PHE A 42 5.71 -1.47 3.62
C PHE A 42 6.85 -0.51 3.91
N ILE A 43 6.89 0.58 3.17
CA ILE A 43 7.90 1.64 3.29
C ILE A 43 7.15 2.97 3.40
N HIS A 44 7.39 3.72 4.45
CA HIS A 44 6.87 5.08 4.58
C HIS A 44 7.80 6.05 3.87
N VAL A 45 7.20 6.97 3.10
CA VAL A 45 7.89 7.97 2.31
C VAL A 45 7.32 9.35 2.67
N PRO A 46 7.98 10.12 3.53
CA PRO A 46 7.46 11.42 3.98
C PRO A 46 7.41 12.50 2.88
N GLY A 47 8.00 12.20 1.71
CA GLY A 47 8.07 13.17 0.62
C GLY A 47 9.31 14.06 0.69
N ILE A 48 9.37 15.01 -0.25
CA ILE A 48 10.41 16.02 -0.35
C ILE A 48 9.70 17.38 -0.43
N ASP A 49 10.22 18.36 0.28
CA ASP A 49 9.77 19.73 0.13
C ASP A 49 10.29 20.28 -1.23
N PHE A 50 9.38 20.40 -2.18
CA PHE A 50 9.71 20.81 -3.55
C PHE A 50 9.75 22.33 -3.74
N GLU A 51 9.28 23.13 -2.77
CA GLU A 51 9.16 24.57 -2.90
C GLU A 51 10.54 25.27 -3.03
N CYS A 52 11.57 24.63 -2.46
CA CYS A 52 12.95 25.14 -2.52
C CYS A 52 13.85 24.43 -3.53
N ILE A 53 13.29 23.52 -4.36
CA ILE A 53 14.06 22.70 -5.31
C ILE A 53 14.06 23.35 -6.68
N GLY A 54 15.25 23.57 -7.27
CA GLY A 54 15.39 24.02 -8.66
C GLY A 54 15.06 22.94 -9.68
N GLN A 55 14.70 23.35 -10.91
CA GLN A 55 14.32 22.41 -11.98
C GLN A 55 15.38 21.34 -12.24
N GLY A 56 16.67 21.74 -12.27
CA GLY A 56 17.77 20.78 -12.50
C GLY A 56 17.90 19.72 -11.40
N GLU A 57 17.60 20.07 -10.17
CA GLU A 57 17.60 19.15 -9.03
C GLU A 57 16.39 18.21 -9.10
N LEU A 58 15.21 18.72 -9.45
CA LEU A 58 14.01 17.92 -9.68
C LEU A 58 14.22 16.88 -10.79
N ASP A 59 14.87 17.27 -11.88
CA ASP A 59 15.22 16.38 -12.98
C ASP A 59 16.23 15.31 -12.53
N ALA A 60 17.18 15.66 -11.67
CA ALA A 60 18.13 14.71 -11.08
C ALA A 60 17.42 13.70 -10.17
N TYR A 61 16.48 14.13 -9.32
CA TYR A 61 15.68 13.23 -8.49
C TYR A 61 14.80 12.30 -9.32
N THR A 62 14.20 12.82 -10.40
CA THR A 62 13.40 12.01 -11.33
C THR A 62 14.25 10.90 -11.95
N LYS A 63 15.45 11.20 -12.44
CA LYS A 63 16.37 10.20 -13.02
C LYS A 63 16.81 9.16 -11.99
N ARG A 64 17.06 9.56 -10.74
CA ARG A 64 17.41 8.63 -9.65
C ARG A 64 16.25 7.73 -9.32
N PHE A 65 15.04 8.26 -9.27
CA PHE A 65 13.84 7.48 -9.05
C PHE A 65 13.59 6.46 -10.17
N GLU A 66 13.76 6.86 -11.43
CA GLU A 66 13.71 5.95 -12.57
C GLU A 66 14.74 4.81 -12.45
N ALA A 67 15.96 5.13 -12.00
CA ALA A 67 16.99 4.12 -11.75
C ALA A 67 16.59 3.14 -10.64
N ALA A 68 15.97 3.64 -9.57
CA ALA A 68 15.44 2.79 -8.49
C ALA A 68 14.32 1.88 -8.99
N LEU A 69 13.41 2.38 -9.84
CA LEU A 69 12.33 1.58 -10.43
C LEU A 69 12.83 0.44 -11.33
N LYS A 70 14.00 0.60 -11.97
CA LYS A 70 14.62 -0.48 -12.76
C LYS A 70 15.06 -1.69 -11.94
N LEU A 71 15.17 -1.55 -10.61
CA LEU A 71 15.42 -2.68 -9.72
C LEU A 71 14.19 -3.58 -9.56
N VAL A 72 13.01 -3.11 -9.91
CA VAL A 72 11.77 -3.90 -9.88
C VAL A 72 11.73 -4.76 -11.14
N GLU A 73 11.92 -6.05 -10.99
CA GLU A 73 11.91 -7.07 -12.05
C GLU A 73 10.50 -7.65 -12.25
N PRO A 74 10.23 -8.44 -13.32
CA PRO A 74 8.88 -8.96 -13.62
C PRO A 74 8.21 -9.79 -12.51
N SER A 75 8.97 -10.39 -11.59
CA SER A 75 8.42 -11.10 -10.42
C SER A 75 8.11 -10.17 -9.23
N TRP A 76 8.26 -8.87 -9.43
CA TRP A 76 8.07 -7.86 -8.39
C TRP A 76 7.01 -6.87 -8.82
N ARG A 77 6.30 -6.33 -7.83
CA ARG A 77 5.40 -5.18 -7.99
C ARG A 77 5.75 -4.13 -6.95
N LEU A 78 5.67 -2.89 -7.35
CA LEU A 78 5.76 -1.76 -6.45
C LEU A 78 4.43 -1.01 -6.48
N TYR A 79 3.75 -0.96 -5.36
CA TYR A 79 2.58 -0.13 -5.17
C TYR A 79 2.97 1.17 -4.51
N GLN A 80 2.44 2.27 -5.00
CA GLN A 80 2.43 3.54 -4.30
C GLN A 80 1.02 3.77 -3.79
N ILE A 81 0.88 3.97 -2.50
CA ILE A 81 -0.38 4.29 -1.84
C ILE A 81 -0.26 5.70 -1.30
N LEU A 82 -1.08 6.60 -1.79
CA LEU A 82 -1.18 7.97 -1.30
C LEU A 82 -2.53 8.15 -0.63
N PHE A 83 -2.50 8.58 0.61
CA PHE A 83 -3.68 8.99 1.36
C PHE A 83 -3.73 10.52 1.40
N ARG A 84 -4.85 11.08 0.99
CA ARG A 84 -5.14 12.50 1.14
C ARG A 84 -6.36 12.66 2.02
N HIS A 85 -6.17 13.33 3.15
CA HIS A 85 -7.22 13.53 4.13
C HIS A 85 -7.26 14.99 4.61
N ASN A 86 -8.46 15.50 4.83
CA ASN A 86 -8.65 16.74 5.57
C ASN A 86 -8.49 16.49 7.09
N ASP A 87 -8.58 17.54 7.87
CA ASP A 87 -8.38 17.49 9.33
C ASP A 87 -6.98 16.98 9.72
N PRO A 88 -5.90 17.55 9.15
CA PRO A 88 -4.54 17.12 9.45
C PRO A 88 -4.19 17.45 10.90
N VAL A 89 -3.45 16.54 11.54
CA VAL A 89 -2.83 16.83 12.83
C VAL A 89 -1.71 17.84 12.61
N VAL A 90 -1.90 19.06 13.09
CA VAL A 90 -0.86 20.09 13.03
C VAL A 90 0.16 19.81 14.15
N PRO A 91 1.43 19.53 13.80
CA PRO A 91 2.46 19.30 14.81
C PRO A 91 2.55 20.49 15.78
N HIS A 92 2.42 20.21 17.06
CA HIS A 92 2.56 21.21 18.11
C HIS A 92 3.66 20.77 19.08
N ARG A 93 4.57 21.69 19.37
CA ARG A 93 5.62 21.51 20.39
C ARG A 93 5.38 22.51 21.50
N GLU A 94 5.52 22.09 22.71
CA GLU A 94 5.57 22.98 23.86
C GLU A 94 6.92 23.70 23.90
N TYR A 95 6.88 25.00 24.15
CA TYR A 95 8.07 25.84 24.26
C TYR A 95 8.17 26.38 25.67
N PRO A 96 9.40 26.43 26.26
CA PRO A 96 9.62 26.99 27.59
C PRO A 96 9.26 28.48 27.66
N ASP A 97 9.49 29.22 26.58
CA ASP A 97 9.13 30.64 26.50
C ASP A 97 7.62 30.81 26.34
N ARG A 98 7.05 31.63 27.23
CA ARG A 98 5.62 31.85 27.32
C ARG A 98 5.02 32.57 26.11
N VAL A 99 5.79 33.51 25.53
CA VAL A 99 5.35 34.26 24.33
C VAL A 99 5.36 33.36 23.11
N VAL A 100 6.44 32.57 22.93
CA VAL A 100 6.56 31.59 21.85
C VAL A 100 5.46 30.53 21.96
N SER A 101 5.22 30.00 23.17
CA SER A 101 4.16 29.02 23.42
C SER A 101 2.78 29.58 23.09
N ALA A 102 2.48 30.82 23.47
CA ALA A 102 1.22 31.48 23.15
C ALA A 102 1.06 31.71 21.64
N ALA A 103 2.11 32.17 20.94
CA ALA A 103 2.09 32.34 19.48
C ALA A 103 1.87 31.02 18.73
N MET A 104 2.57 29.95 19.13
CA MET A 104 2.41 28.62 18.54
C MET A 104 1.03 28.02 18.83
N GLY A 105 0.49 28.24 20.02
CA GLY A 105 -0.88 27.87 20.38
C GLY A 105 -1.93 28.60 19.52
N ALA A 106 -1.76 29.91 19.31
CA ALA A 106 -2.63 30.70 18.42
C ALA A 106 -2.56 30.19 16.96
N ARG A 107 -1.38 29.83 16.46
CA ARG A 107 -1.18 29.24 15.16
C ARG A 107 -1.88 27.87 15.05
N ALA A 108 -1.69 26.99 16.02
CA ALA A 108 -2.36 25.69 16.05
C ALA A 108 -3.88 25.83 16.05
N ALA A 109 -4.43 26.76 16.86
CA ALA A 109 -5.85 27.08 16.89
C ALA A 109 -6.37 27.65 15.56
N HIS A 110 -5.57 28.45 14.85
CA HIS A 110 -5.91 28.95 13.51
C HIS A 110 -6.07 27.79 12.52
N PHE A 111 -5.12 26.86 12.48
CA PHE A 111 -5.19 25.69 11.59
C PHE A 111 -6.34 24.75 11.99
N ALA A 112 -6.57 24.54 13.29
CA ALA A 112 -7.68 23.71 13.76
C ALA A 112 -9.06 24.24 13.31
N ARG A 113 -9.26 25.56 13.27
CA ARG A 113 -10.48 26.16 12.73
C ARG A 113 -10.69 25.91 11.24
N ARG A 114 -9.60 25.72 10.50
CA ARG A 114 -9.58 25.46 9.05
C ARG A 114 -9.33 23.99 8.69
N ALA A 115 -9.41 23.10 9.65
CA ALA A 115 -9.05 21.69 9.48
C ALA A 115 -9.75 21.01 8.28
N LYS A 116 -11.01 21.40 8.01
CA LYS A 116 -11.77 20.88 6.85
C LYS A 116 -11.28 21.36 5.48
N GLU A 117 -10.52 22.44 5.45
CA GLU A 117 -9.95 23.05 4.24
C GLU A 117 -8.49 22.62 4.01
N LEU A 118 -7.85 22.11 5.05
CA LEU A 118 -6.46 21.67 5.02
C LEU A 118 -6.39 20.17 4.81
N TYR A 119 -5.43 19.75 4.03
CA TYR A 119 -5.23 18.33 3.70
C TYR A 119 -3.79 17.91 4.02
N SER A 120 -3.65 16.73 4.59
CA SER A 120 -2.38 16.02 4.68
C SER A 120 -2.23 15.01 3.56
N LEU A 121 -1.00 14.74 3.19
CA LEU A 121 -0.61 13.70 2.25
C LEU A 121 0.33 12.72 2.95
N ASP A 122 -0.04 11.45 2.96
CA ASP A 122 0.82 10.38 3.43
C ASP A 122 1.09 9.41 2.30
N VAL A 123 2.35 9.13 2.02
CA VAL A 123 2.77 8.26 0.93
C VAL A 123 3.45 7.02 1.48
N TYR A 124 3.02 5.88 0.97
CA TYR A 124 3.61 4.58 1.28
C TYR A 124 3.95 3.84 0.00
N TYR A 125 5.09 3.18 -0.02
CA TYR A 125 5.40 2.17 -1.03
C TYR A 125 5.21 0.79 -0.43
N VAL A 126 4.68 -0.14 -1.24
CA VAL A 126 4.59 -1.55 -0.89
C VAL A 126 5.32 -2.33 -1.96
N LEU A 127 6.47 -2.89 -1.58
CA LEU A 127 7.24 -3.77 -2.45
C LEU A 127 6.72 -5.20 -2.26
N MET A 128 6.16 -5.79 -3.33
CA MET A 128 5.64 -7.14 -3.34
C MET A 128 6.52 -8.06 -4.18
N HIS A 129 6.78 -9.24 -3.69
CA HIS A 129 7.40 -10.34 -4.44
C HIS A 129 6.35 -11.39 -4.77
N GLU A 130 6.09 -11.58 -6.07
CA GLU A 130 5.22 -12.62 -6.56
C GLU A 130 5.99 -13.94 -6.62
N VAL A 131 5.62 -14.85 -5.74
CA VAL A 131 6.24 -16.17 -5.70
C VAL A 131 5.72 -16.99 -6.88
N GLN A 132 6.55 -17.14 -7.92
CA GLN A 132 6.20 -17.97 -9.09
C GLN A 132 5.95 -19.42 -8.65
N ARG A 133 4.74 -19.88 -8.84
CA ARG A 133 4.34 -21.25 -8.49
C ARG A 133 4.08 -22.07 -9.72
N LYS A 134 4.67 -23.25 -9.75
CA LYS A 134 4.28 -24.28 -10.73
C LYS A 134 2.94 -24.87 -10.30
N GLY A 135 1.84 -24.35 -10.84
CA GLY A 135 0.48 -24.84 -10.62
C GLY A 135 -0.52 -23.76 -10.19
N ALA A 136 -1.77 -23.92 -10.58
CA ALA A 136 -2.85 -22.95 -10.43
C ALA A 136 -3.44 -22.84 -8.98
N LEU A 137 -2.86 -23.53 -8.01
CA LEU A 137 -3.38 -23.58 -6.65
C LEU A 137 -2.74 -22.47 -5.77
N GLY A 138 -3.57 -21.56 -5.26
CA GLY A 138 -3.14 -20.55 -4.30
C GLY A 138 -2.62 -21.16 -2.98
N LEU A 139 -1.93 -20.33 -2.14
CA LEU A 139 -1.35 -20.79 -0.88
C LEU A 139 -2.38 -21.46 0.03
N ALA A 140 -3.60 -20.94 0.10
CA ALA A 140 -4.67 -21.50 0.93
C ALA A 140 -4.97 -22.97 0.59
N SER A 141 -5.06 -23.32 -0.70
CA SER A 141 -5.29 -24.70 -1.13
C SER A 141 -4.05 -25.59 -0.98
N ARG A 142 -2.84 -25.01 -1.05
CA ARG A 142 -1.59 -25.74 -0.78
C ARG A 142 -1.40 -26.02 0.69
N VAL A 143 -1.73 -25.06 1.55
CA VAL A 143 -1.74 -25.21 3.00
C VAL A 143 -2.77 -26.27 3.40
N GLU A 144 -3.99 -26.24 2.83
CA GLU A 144 -5.02 -27.26 3.07
C GLU A 144 -4.55 -28.66 2.62
N ALA A 145 -3.81 -28.75 1.52
CA ALA A 145 -3.21 -29.99 1.06
C ALA A 145 -1.98 -30.43 1.89
N ALA A 146 -1.25 -29.48 2.48
CA ALA A 146 -0.06 -29.73 3.28
C ALA A 146 -0.39 -30.29 4.67
N PHE A 147 -1.53 -29.91 5.26
CA PHE A 147 -1.99 -30.50 6.53
C PHE A 147 -2.22 -32.01 6.47
N LYS A 148 -2.21 -32.60 5.29
CA LYS A 148 -2.28 -34.06 5.10
C LYS A 148 -0.90 -34.75 5.21
N THR A 149 0.20 -34.01 5.23
CA THR A 149 1.53 -34.60 5.29
C THR A 149 2.56 -33.56 5.84
N GLU A 150 3.21 -33.85 6.97
CA GLU A 150 4.20 -32.97 7.65
C GLU A 150 5.30 -32.47 6.66
N LYS A 151 5.81 -33.34 5.80
CA LYS A 151 6.82 -32.97 4.78
C LYS A 151 6.40 -31.84 3.82
N ARG A 152 5.10 -31.61 3.62
CA ARG A 152 4.62 -30.51 2.76
C ARG A 152 4.52 -29.19 3.52
N ALA A 153 4.29 -29.23 4.82
CA ALA A 153 4.29 -28.03 5.64
C ALA A 153 5.68 -27.40 5.68
N ASP A 154 6.73 -28.23 5.92
CA ASP A 154 8.13 -27.78 5.94
C ASP A 154 8.56 -27.16 4.59
N LEU A 155 8.10 -27.72 3.48
CA LEU A 155 8.39 -27.17 2.14
C LEU A 155 7.75 -25.80 1.92
N ILE A 156 6.53 -25.58 2.40
CA ILE A 156 5.84 -24.30 2.28
C ILE A 156 6.52 -23.27 3.18
N GLU A 157 6.86 -23.63 4.41
CA GLU A 157 7.59 -22.76 5.32
C GLU A 157 8.93 -22.33 4.73
N HIS A 158 9.69 -23.27 4.19
CA HIS A 158 10.94 -22.97 3.49
C HIS A 158 10.75 -22.05 2.27
N GLU A 159 9.71 -22.24 1.45
CA GLU A 159 9.41 -21.36 0.33
C GLU A 159 9.11 -19.92 0.79
N ILE A 160 8.34 -19.77 1.89
CA ILE A 160 8.01 -18.47 2.48
C ILE A 160 9.26 -17.79 3.02
N ASP A 161 10.13 -18.53 3.72
CA ASP A 161 11.37 -18.02 4.27
C ASP A 161 12.32 -17.54 3.16
N GLN A 162 12.46 -18.31 2.09
CA GLN A 162 13.26 -17.92 0.93
C GLN A 162 12.70 -16.68 0.23
N ALA A 163 11.38 -16.58 0.10
CA ALA A 163 10.72 -15.40 -0.45
C ALA A 163 10.94 -14.16 0.43
N SER A 164 10.87 -14.32 1.76
CA SER A 164 11.10 -13.27 2.75
C SER A 164 12.55 -12.77 2.71
N LEU A 165 13.52 -13.66 2.58
CA LEU A 165 14.93 -13.29 2.42
C LEU A 165 15.16 -12.47 1.13
N ARG A 166 14.60 -12.92 -0.01
CA ARG A 166 14.68 -12.17 -1.27
C ARG A 166 14.03 -10.79 -1.15
N LEU A 167 12.87 -10.70 -0.50
CA LEU A 167 12.17 -9.45 -0.26
C LEU A 167 13.02 -8.50 0.59
N ARG A 168 13.68 -9.00 1.66
CA ARG A 168 14.56 -8.22 2.51
C ARG A 168 15.73 -7.63 1.74
N ASP A 169 16.38 -8.43 0.90
CA ASP A 169 17.51 -7.99 0.10
C ASP A 169 17.10 -6.96 -0.95
N ARG A 170 15.99 -7.20 -1.68
CA ARG A 170 15.48 -6.27 -2.67
C ARG A 170 15.04 -4.95 -2.03
N ARG A 171 14.35 -5.00 -0.90
CA ARG A 171 13.94 -3.83 -0.12
C ARG A 171 15.15 -3.00 0.31
N ARG A 172 16.21 -3.64 0.82
CA ARG A 172 17.45 -2.96 1.20
C ARG A 172 18.09 -2.24 0.01
N ASN A 173 18.15 -2.90 -1.15
CA ASN A 173 18.71 -2.31 -2.36
C ASN A 173 17.86 -1.13 -2.86
N LEU A 174 16.53 -1.24 -2.83
CA LEU A 174 15.63 -0.15 -3.19
C LEU A 174 15.82 1.04 -2.26
N LEU A 175 15.84 0.83 -0.95
CA LEU A 175 16.05 1.90 0.03
C LEU A 175 17.41 2.57 -0.14
N ALA A 176 18.48 1.83 -0.41
CA ALA A 176 19.80 2.39 -0.65
C ALA A 176 19.81 3.33 -1.87
N GLN A 177 19.04 3.02 -2.93
CA GLN A 177 18.92 3.91 -4.09
C GLN A 177 18.08 5.16 -3.79
N LEU A 178 17.12 5.07 -2.88
CA LEU A 178 16.24 6.19 -2.53
C LEU A 178 16.87 7.10 -1.47
N SER A 179 17.74 6.58 -0.60
CA SER A 179 18.24 7.27 0.61
C SER A 179 18.91 8.60 0.36
N ASP A 180 19.51 8.79 -0.80
CA ASP A 180 20.25 10.03 -1.14
C ASP A 180 19.35 11.25 -1.36
N PHE A 181 18.07 11.04 -1.72
CA PHE A 181 17.17 12.12 -2.08
C PHE A 181 15.77 11.98 -1.48
N LEU A 182 15.40 10.80 -0.98
CA LEU A 182 14.08 10.53 -0.45
C LEU A 182 14.20 9.84 0.91
N PRO A 183 13.89 10.51 2.02
CA PRO A 183 13.93 9.88 3.33
C PRO A 183 12.81 8.83 3.42
N ALA A 184 13.17 7.58 3.27
CA ALA A 184 12.26 6.45 3.31
C ALA A 184 12.64 5.49 4.43
N ARG A 185 11.66 4.94 5.13
CA ARG A 185 11.89 3.94 6.19
C ARG A 185 10.94 2.76 6.06
N VAL A 186 11.43 1.58 6.44
CA VAL A 186 10.60 0.38 6.52
C VAL A 186 9.64 0.51 7.70
N LEU A 187 8.40 0.11 7.51
CA LEU A 187 7.43 -0.01 8.58
C LEU A 187 7.55 -1.36 9.28
N ASP A 188 7.32 -1.37 10.57
CA ASP A 188 7.10 -2.62 11.29
C ASP A 188 5.68 -3.17 11.03
N LYS A 189 5.42 -4.39 11.45
CA LYS A 189 4.12 -5.06 11.23
C LYS A 189 2.93 -4.33 11.86
N ARG A 190 3.15 -3.57 12.95
CA ARG A 190 2.08 -2.80 13.60
C ARG A 190 1.74 -1.56 12.77
N GLU A 191 2.75 -0.84 12.34
CA GLU A 191 2.60 0.32 11.45
C GLU A 191 2.02 -0.09 10.09
N ALA A 192 2.51 -1.17 9.49
CA ALA A 192 2.00 -1.73 8.24
C ALA A 192 0.53 -2.15 8.36
N PHE A 193 0.15 -2.76 9.47
CA PHE A 193 -1.24 -3.10 9.75
C PHE A 193 -2.14 -1.86 9.81
N LEU A 194 -1.69 -0.75 10.40
CA LEU A 194 -2.45 0.50 10.40
C LEU A 194 -2.64 1.07 9.00
N VAL A 195 -1.63 0.95 8.11
CA VAL A 195 -1.78 1.33 6.69
C VAL A 195 -2.84 0.48 6.00
N LEU A 196 -2.82 -0.84 6.22
CA LEU A 196 -3.84 -1.76 5.68
C LEU A 196 -5.24 -1.41 6.17
N ARG A 197 -5.37 -1.07 7.45
CA ARG A 197 -6.65 -0.66 8.01
C ARG A 197 -7.17 0.65 7.40
N ARG A 198 -6.30 1.63 7.16
CA ARG A 198 -6.68 2.90 6.49
C ARG A 198 -7.25 2.69 5.10
N LEU A 199 -6.84 1.65 4.38
CA LEU A 199 -7.41 1.32 3.07
C LEU A 199 -8.88 0.89 3.14
N LEU A 200 -9.29 0.27 4.26
CA LEU A 200 -10.61 -0.32 4.43
C LEU A 200 -11.51 0.42 5.42
N ASN A 201 -10.98 1.40 6.15
CA ASN A 201 -11.74 2.16 7.14
C ASN A 201 -11.55 3.66 6.88
N PRO A 202 -12.57 4.32 6.30
CA PRO A 202 -12.52 5.75 6.01
C PRO A 202 -12.41 6.63 7.26
N ASP A 203 -12.95 6.20 8.40
CA ASP A 203 -12.76 6.86 9.69
C ASP A 203 -11.37 6.55 10.25
N LEU A 204 -10.49 7.56 10.27
CA LEU A 204 -9.11 7.41 10.75
C LEU A 204 -9.01 6.97 12.20
N ARG A 205 -9.97 7.35 13.07
CA ARG A 205 -9.99 6.93 14.48
C ARG A 205 -10.28 5.45 14.59
N LYS A 206 -11.24 4.95 13.82
CA LYS A 206 -11.53 3.52 13.74
C LYS A 206 -10.38 2.75 13.10
N ALA A 207 -9.76 3.30 12.05
CA ALA A 207 -8.59 2.69 11.44
C ALA A 207 -7.44 2.49 12.45
N ALA A 208 -7.23 3.44 13.35
CA ALA A 208 -6.15 3.43 14.34
C ALA A 208 -6.47 2.62 15.62
N ALA A 209 -7.75 2.35 15.90
CA ALA A 209 -8.18 1.78 17.18
C ALA A 209 -7.68 0.36 17.48
N PRO A 210 -7.69 -0.62 16.55
CA PRO A 210 -7.29 -1.98 16.86
C PRO A 210 -5.77 -2.17 16.85
N SER A 211 -5.30 -2.95 17.81
CA SER A 211 -3.93 -3.47 17.79
C SER A 211 -3.83 -4.74 16.94
N LEU A 212 -2.63 -4.96 16.37
CA LEU A 212 -2.33 -6.19 15.65
C LEU A 212 -2.44 -7.40 16.60
N LYS A 213 -3.21 -8.41 16.20
CA LYS A 213 -3.35 -9.70 16.88
C LYS A 213 -2.46 -10.75 16.20
N TYR A 214 -1.81 -11.59 17.00
CA TYR A 214 -0.87 -12.58 16.46
C TYR A 214 -1.51 -13.96 16.19
N ASP A 215 -2.67 -14.21 16.75
CA ASP A 215 -3.41 -15.49 16.70
C ASP A 215 -4.55 -15.48 15.70
N THR A 216 -4.77 -14.35 15.02
CA THR A 216 -5.90 -14.13 14.12
C THR A 216 -5.42 -13.60 12.78
N HIS A 217 -5.96 -14.10 11.68
CA HIS A 217 -5.65 -13.58 10.35
C HIS A 217 -6.08 -12.12 10.20
N VAL A 218 -5.23 -11.34 9.54
CA VAL A 218 -5.39 -9.88 9.39
C VAL A 218 -6.70 -9.52 8.69
N ASP A 219 -7.13 -10.30 7.71
CA ASP A 219 -8.35 -10.05 6.94
C ASP A 219 -9.63 -10.05 7.80
N TYR A 220 -9.68 -10.81 8.91
CA TYR A 220 -10.86 -10.87 9.77
C TYR A 220 -11.16 -9.58 10.53
N TYR A 221 -10.14 -8.75 10.77
CA TYR A 221 -10.28 -7.51 11.54
C TYR A 221 -9.64 -6.30 10.85
N ALA A 222 -9.33 -6.43 9.56
CA ALA A 222 -8.85 -5.34 8.74
C ALA A 222 -9.94 -4.29 8.47
N ALA A 223 -11.21 -4.70 8.36
CA ALA A 223 -12.37 -3.83 8.17
C ALA A 223 -13.36 -3.99 9.34
N ASP A 224 -13.89 -2.86 9.83
CA ASP A 224 -14.83 -2.85 10.96
C ASP A 224 -16.30 -2.85 10.52
N SER A 225 -16.57 -2.51 9.27
CA SER A 225 -17.92 -2.31 8.77
C SER A 225 -18.19 -3.11 7.50
N PRO A 226 -19.43 -3.53 7.27
CA PRO A 226 -19.80 -4.18 6.02
C PRO A 226 -19.69 -3.20 4.85
N LEU A 227 -19.33 -3.73 3.69
CA LEU A 227 -19.36 -3.00 2.44
C LEU A 227 -20.72 -3.19 1.77
N GLU A 228 -21.40 -2.10 1.51
CA GLU A 228 -22.65 -2.09 0.74
C GLU A 228 -22.39 -1.58 -0.67
N ALA A 229 -22.79 -2.34 -1.68
CA ALA A 229 -22.61 -1.98 -3.07
C ALA A 229 -23.91 -1.46 -3.68
N PHE A 230 -23.87 -0.26 -4.26
CA PHE A 230 -24.95 0.37 -5.01
C PHE A 230 -24.53 0.49 -6.48
N ARG A 231 -25.43 0.90 -7.33
CA ARG A 231 -25.17 1.00 -8.77
C ARG A 231 -24.06 1.98 -9.14
N ASP A 232 -23.95 3.10 -8.42
CA ASP A 232 -23.09 4.23 -8.74
C ASP A 232 -22.08 4.58 -7.63
N HIS A 233 -22.17 3.92 -6.47
CA HIS A 233 -21.28 4.13 -5.34
C HIS A 233 -21.20 2.89 -4.44
N LEU A 234 -20.25 2.92 -3.55
CA LEU A 234 -20.13 1.99 -2.42
C LEU A 234 -20.42 2.77 -1.14
N ARG A 235 -20.95 2.09 -0.14
CA ARG A 235 -21.08 2.62 1.21
C ARG A 235 -20.26 1.76 2.18
N LEU A 236 -19.37 2.38 2.91
CA LEU A 236 -18.51 1.75 3.91
C LEU A 236 -18.48 2.64 5.14
N ASP A 237 -18.90 2.11 6.29
CA ASP A 237 -18.92 2.84 7.56
C ASP A 237 -19.62 4.19 7.52
N GLY A 238 -20.72 4.28 6.77
CA GLY A 238 -21.49 5.52 6.57
C GLY A 238 -20.90 6.51 5.55
N TYR A 239 -19.70 6.24 5.02
CA TYR A 239 -19.09 7.04 3.96
C TYR A 239 -19.49 6.53 2.59
N TYR A 240 -19.69 7.47 1.66
CA TYR A 240 -19.90 7.17 0.26
C TYR A 240 -18.58 7.15 -0.47
N LEU A 241 -18.32 6.08 -1.19
CA LEU A 241 -17.07 5.84 -1.91
C LEU A 241 -17.34 5.71 -3.40
N ARG A 242 -16.53 6.34 -4.22
CA ARG A 242 -16.47 6.12 -5.66
C ARG A 242 -15.08 5.74 -6.07
N ILE A 243 -14.97 4.75 -6.94
CA ILE A 243 -13.71 4.37 -7.56
C ILE A 243 -13.64 5.10 -8.90
N VAL A 244 -12.57 5.86 -9.08
CA VAL A 244 -12.26 6.56 -10.33
C VAL A 244 -10.97 5.96 -10.88
N THR A 245 -10.99 5.53 -12.12
CA THR A 245 -9.82 4.98 -12.80
C THR A 245 -9.46 5.83 -14.00
N LEU A 246 -8.16 6.03 -14.24
CA LEU A 246 -7.68 6.63 -15.47
C LEU A 246 -7.78 5.58 -16.58
N LYS A 247 -8.81 5.70 -17.41
CA LYS A 247 -9.11 4.70 -18.45
C LYS A 247 -8.23 4.90 -19.69
N ASP A 248 -8.10 6.15 -20.11
CA ASP A 248 -7.35 6.54 -21.29
C ASP A 248 -6.21 7.47 -20.86
N PRO A 249 -4.97 6.94 -20.70
CA PRO A 249 -3.83 7.77 -20.39
C PRO A 249 -3.52 8.70 -21.57
N PRO A 250 -2.99 9.91 -21.31
CA PRO A 250 -2.59 10.83 -22.38
C PRO A 250 -1.49 10.21 -23.22
N ALA A 251 -1.42 10.58 -24.50
CA ALA A 251 -0.40 10.09 -25.45
C ALA A 251 1.04 10.39 -24.99
N GLN A 252 1.21 11.44 -24.21
CA GLN A 252 2.48 11.82 -23.60
C GLN A 252 2.30 12.02 -22.10
N THR A 253 3.32 11.64 -21.34
CA THR A 253 3.38 11.86 -19.90
C THR A 253 4.50 12.83 -19.58
N TRP A 254 4.32 13.64 -18.54
CA TRP A 254 5.31 14.58 -18.04
C TRP A 254 5.30 14.60 -16.51
N PRO A 255 6.37 15.02 -15.86
CA PRO A 255 6.39 15.23 -14.43
C PRO A 255 5.22 16.13 -13.99
N LEU A 256 4.58 15.79 -12.86
CA LEU A 256 3.44 16.53 -12.31
C LEU A 256 2.12 16.44 -13.13
N LEU A 257 1.99 15.51 -14.07
CA LEU A 257 0.74 15.26 -14.82
C LEU A 257 -0.48 15.17 -13.89
N LEU A 258 -0.33 14.49 -12.75
CA LEU A 258 -1.41 14.29 -11.78
C LEU A 258 -1.50 15.41 -10.72
N ARG A 259 -0.76 16.50 -10.86
CA ARG A 259 -0.76 17.62 -9.89
C ARG A 259 -2.16 18.10 -9.54
N LYS A 260 -3.05 18.20 -10.52
CA LYS A 260 -4.44 18.65 -10.31
C LYS A 260 -5.22 17.75 -9.35
N LEU A 261 -4.84 16.48 -9.18
CA LEU A 261 -5.47 15.60 -8.19
C LEU A 261 -5.16 16.07 -6.77
N TYR A 262 -3.99 16.64 -6.53
CA TYR A 262 -3.61 17.16 -5.20
C TYR A 262 -4.35 18.45 -4.82
N GLU A 263 -4.97 19.11 -5.80
CA GLU A 263 -5.74 20.35 -5.61
C GLU A 263 -7.23 20.07 -5.36
N LEU A 264 -7.70 18.83 -5.56
CA LEU A 264 -9.10 18.48 -5.35
C LEU A 264 -9.50 18.64 -3.87
N PRO A 265 -10.61 19.34 -3.56
CA PRO A 265 -11.10 19.51 -2.19
C PRO A 265 -11.85 18.25 -1.71
N ALA A 266 -11.19 17.11 -1.72
CA ALA A 266 -11.78 15.82 -1.38
C ALA A 266 -10.78 14.92 -0.65
N ASN A 267 -11.29 14.05 0.20
CA ASN A 267 -10.53 12.94 0.75
C ASN A 267 -10.48 11.83 -0.30
N TYR A 268 -9.29 11.30 -0.56
CA TYR A 268 -9.14 10.18 -1.48
C TYR A 268 -7.89 9.36 -1.16
N HIS A 269 -7.90 8.13 -1.66
CA HIS A 269 -6.74 7.26 -1.74
C HIS A 269 -6.37 7.10 -3.21
N LEU A 270 -5.11 7.32 -3.56
CA LEU A 270 -4.57 7.06 -4.88
C LEU A 270 -3.62 5.87 -4.79
N VAL A 271 -3.95 4.81 -5.52
CA VAL A 271 -3.11 3.63 -5.61
C VAL A 271 -2.55 3.52 -7.02
N THR A 272 -1.23 3.50 -7.12
CA THR A 272 -0.50 3.31 -8.38
C THR A 272 0.28 2.02 -8.29
N GLU A 273 0.19 1.19 -9.32
CA GLU A 273 0.96 -0.05 -9.44
C GLU A 273 2.04 0.12 -10.50
N TRP A 274 3.26 -0.25 -10.14
CA TRP A 274 4.36 -0.44 -11.06
C TRP A 274 4.65 -1.94 -11.18
N HIS A 275 4.38 -2.48 -12.37
CA HIS A 275 4.62 -3.89 -12.67
C HIS A 275 5.39 -4.00 -13.98
N PRO A 276 6.70 -4.27 -13.96
CA PRO A 276 7.48 -4.46 -15.18
C PRO A 276 7.10 -5.77 -15.84
N LEU A 277 6.91 -5.72 -17.14
CA LEU A 277 6.60 -6.90 -17.95
C LEU A 277 7.88 -7.47 -18.57
N PRO A 278 7.97 -8.79 -18.78
CA PRO A 278 8.97 -9.37 -19.65
C PRO A 278 8.93 -8.69 -21.02
N VAL A 279 10.10 -8.47 -21.65
CA VAL A 279 10.20 -7.73 -22.91
C VAL A 279 9.32 -8.34 -24.01
N GLU A 280 9.23 -9.66 -24.07
CA GLU A 280 8.39 -10.36 -25.06
C GLU A 280 6.90 -10.10 -24.84
N ASP A 281 6.44 -10.11 -23.59
CA ASP A 281 5.06 -9.81 -23.23
C ASP A 281 4.71 -8.34 -23.53
N ALA A 282 5.60 -7.42 -23.20
CA ALA A 282 5.45 -6.01 -23.53
C ALA A 282 5.34 -5.81 -25.07
N ARG A 283 6.22 -6.42 -25.86
CA ARG A 283 6.17 -6.39 -27.33
C ARG A 283 4.85 -6.95 -27.87
N ARG A 284 4.38 -8.05 -27.31
CA ARG A 284 3.11 -8.70 -27.71
C ARG A 284 1.92 -7.77 -27.43
N ILE A 285 1.87 -7.13 -26.27
CA ILE A 285 0.82 -6.18 -25.90
C ILE A 285 0.82 -4.97 -26.82
N ILE A 286 1.99 -4.36 -27.08
CA ILE A 286 2.14 -3.21 -27.97
C ILE A 286 1.73 -3.57 -29.40
N THR A 287 2.16 -4.73 -29.90
CA THR A 287 1.80 -5.19 -31.25
C THR A 287 0.29 -5.42 -31.38
N ARG A 288 -0.34 -5.98 -30.34
CA ARG A 288 -1.79 -6.19 -30.31
C ARG A 288 -2.55 -4.85 -30.29
N ALA A 289 -2.12 -3.90 -29.46
CA ALA A 289 -2.70 -2.58 -29.38
C ALA A 289 -2.61 -1.85 -30.73
N ARG A 290 -1.45 -1.89 -31.42
CA ARG A 290 -1.28 -1.30 -32.76
C ARG A 290 -2.25 -1.89 -33.78
N ARG A 291 -2.53 -3.21 -33.77
CA ARG A 291 -3.48 -3.85 -34.67
C ARG A 291 -4.93 -3.45 -34.43
N HIS A 292 -5.28 -2.96 -33.26
CA HIS A 292 -6.64 -2.50 -32.94
C HIS A 292 -6.86 -1.00 -33.31
N HIS A 293 -5.78 -0.27 -33.59
CA HIS A 293 -5.83 1.15 -33.96
C HIS A 293 -5.62 1.38 -35.46
N HIS A 294 -5.42 0.32 -36.24
CA HIS A 294 -5.44 0.27 -37.70
C HIS A 294 -6.68 -0.54 -38.16
#